data_bbdbbb7b9c4d7f61c355314d5bed6514
#
_entry.id   bbdbbb7b9c4d7f61c355314d5bed6514
#
_cell.length_a   1.000
_cell.length_b   1.000
_cell.length_c   1.000
_cell.angle_alpha   90.00
_cell.angle_beta   90.00
_cell.angle_gamma   90.00
#
_symmetry.space_group_name_H-M   'P 1'
#
loop_
_entity.id
_entity.type
_entity.pdbx_description
1 polymer ?
#
loop_
_entity_poly.entity_id
_entity_poly.type
_entity_poly.pdbx_seq_one_letter_code
_entity_poly.pdbx_strand_id
1 'polypeptide(L)'
;HNVDAKPQNSLQTAQIEHSLGAKASYYFRTGESGWYKGSKLSLPESVRAIAALGHEIGYHYEDMSLCNGNAEKAYSHFTSWLEYFRYYYAVETICMHGSPTSKYDNKDLWKTYDYKELGLIGEPYLDTDFSDVFYLTDTGRCWDGYQVSRRDKIPDFQDKWTAAGLTWHTTPELIEVIKQGLLPAHVMITTHPQRWTNNAILNKKEEILQTIKNSIKRLL
;
A
#
# COMPACT_ATOMS: atom_id res chain seq x y z
N HIS A 1 -5.08 0.34 0.77
CA HIS A 1 -4.33 1.54 1.20
C HIS A 1 -3.14 1.15 2.06
N ASN A 2 -1.97 1.67 1.73
CA ASN A 2 -0.74 1.43 2.48
C ASN A 2 -0.54 2.57 3.49
N VAL A 3 -0.69 2.26 4.78
CA VAL A 3 -0.55 3.23 5.88
C VAL A 3 0.90 3.22 6.35
N ASP A 4 1.77 3.90 5.59
CA ASP A 4 3.20 3.98 5.91
C ASP A 4 3.53 5.03 6.97
N ALA A 5 2.73 6.10 7.01
CA ALA A 5 2.91 7.23 7.91
C ALA A 5 1.61 8.04 8.04
N LYS A 6 1.58 9.00 8.98
CA LYS A 6 0.45 9.95 9.16
C LYS A 6 -0.92 9.26 9.19
N PRO A 7 -1.19 8.35 10.13
CA PRO A 7 -2.42 7.59 10.18
C PRO A 7 -3.68 8.47 10.26
N GLN A 8 -3.57 9.72 10.70
CA GLN A 8 -4.66 10.70 10.65
C GLN A 8 -5.14 11.00 9.22
N ASN A 9 -4.23 10.96 8.22
CA ASN A 9 -4.63 11.12 6.82
C ASN A 9 -5.38 9.89 6.34
N SER A 10 -4.96 8.69 6.76
CA SER A 10 -5.68 7.45 6.46
C SER A 10 -7.07 7.44 7.07
N LEU A 11 -7.23 7.93 8.30
CA LEU A 11 -8.55 8.07 8.90
C LEU A 11 -9.43 9.06 8.13
N GLN A 12 -8.89 10.20 7.66
CA GLN A 12 -9.65 11.14 6.81
C GLN A 12 -10.08 10.49 5.48
N THR A 13 -9.20 9.72 4.85
CA THR A 13 -9.54 8.98 3.62
C THR A 13 -10.66 7.97 3.92
N ALA A 14 -10.54 7.18 4.97
CA ALA A 14 -11.54 6.21 5.38
C ALA A 14 -12.92 6.84 5.67
N GLN A 15 -12.94 8.02 6.28
CA GLN A 15 -14.17 8.78 6.52
C GLN A 15 -14.86 9.21 5.21
N ILE A 16 -14.07 9.65 4.22
CA ILE A 16 -14.58 10.02 2.90
C ILE A 16 -15.15 8.78 2.20
N GLU A 17 -14.42 7.69 2.16
CA GLU A 17 -14.86 6.43 1.54
C GLU A 17 -16.13 5.89 2.21
N HIS A 18 -16.17 5.89 3.54
CA HIS A 18 -17.35 5.49 4.30
C HIS A 18 -18.57 6.36 3.94
N SER A 19 -18.39 7.69 3.83
CA SER A 19 -19.47 8.62 3.47
C SER A 19 -20.03 8.39 2.06
N LEU A 20 -19.23 7.77 1.20
CA LEU A 20 -19.59 7.41 -0.17
C LEU A 20 -20.07 5.95 -0.31
N GLY A 21 -20.14 5.20 0.80
CA GLY A 21 -20.51 3.80 0.81
C GLY A 21 -19.42 2.86 0.28
N ALA A 22 -18.20 3.35 0.08
CA ALA A 22 -17.07 2.54 -0.35
C ALA A 22 -16.41 1.84 0.84
N LYS A 23 -15.88 0.64 0.60
CA LYS A 23 -15.05 -0.12 1.55
C LYS A 23 -13.68 -0.33 0.94
N ALA A 24 -12.66 -0.35 1.80
CA ALA A 24 -11.28 -0.57 1.40
C ALA A 24 -10.52 -1.35 2.48
N SER A 25 -9.38 -1.91 2.10
CA SER A 25 -8.43 -2.55 3.03
C SER A 25 -7.32 -1.56 3.37
N TYR A 26 -7.07 -1.39 4.66
CA TYR A 26 -6.04 -0.50 5.21
C TYR A 26 -4.92 -1.33 5.84
N TYR A 27 -3.77 -1.39 5.18
CA TYR A 27 -2.60 -2.15 5.63
C TYR A 27 -1.66 -1.24 6.43
N PHE A 28 -1.47 -1.58 7.70
CA PHE A 28 -0.66 -0.79 8.64
C PHE A 28 0.72 -1.39 8.81
N ARG A 29 1.76 -0.54 8.73
CA ARG A 29 3.12 -0.90 9.13
C ARG A 29 3.24 -0.96 10.65
N THR A 30 4.32 -1.61 11.13
CA THR A 30 4.68 -1.60 12.56
C THR A 30 5.13 -0.20 13.00
N GLY A 31 5.00 0.10 14.29
CA GLY A 31 5.47 1.37 14.85
C GLY A 31 6.99 1.48 15.03
N GLU A 32 7.74 0.40 14.83
CA GLU A 32 9.18 0.31 15.15
C GLU A 32 10.05 1.21 14.29
N SER A 33 9.69 1.42 13.04
CA SER A 33 10.45 2.29 12.12
C SER A 33 10.29 3.79 12.41
N GLY A 34 9.55 4.17 13.45
CA GLY A 34 9.33 5.56 13.84
C GLY A 34 8.45 6.36 12.86
N TRP A 35 7.81 5.70 11.91
CA TRP A 35 6.97 6.34 10.87
C TRP A 35 5.74 7.06 11.44
N TYR A 36 5.30 6.68 12.65
CA TYR A 36 4.20 7.35 13.37
C TYR A 36 4.68 8.42 14.35
N LYS A 37 5.99 8.70 14.40
CA LYS A 37 6.54 9.76 15.27
C LYS A 37 5.92 11.11 14.92
N GLY A 38 5.36 11.76 15.93
CA GLY A 38 4.63 13.03 15.76
C GLY A 38 3.21 12.89 15.21
N SER A 39 2.70 11.67 15.05
CA SER A 39 1.28 11.45 14.74
C SER A 39 0.39 11.85 15.91
N LYS A 40 -0.82 12.35 15.59
CA LYS A 40 -1.87 12.66 16.58
C LYS A 40 -2.58 11.40 17.08
N LEU A 41 -2.49 10.30 16.34
CA LEU A 41 -3.12 9.02 16.66
C LEU A 41 -2.04 7.97 16.82
N SER A 42 -2.18 7.14 17.84
CA SER A 42 -1.41 5.91 17.98
C SER A 42 -1.85 4.86 16.94
N LEU A 43 -1.05 3.82 16.76
CA LEU A 43 -1.39 2.72 15.88
C LEU A 43 -2.71 2.04 16.29
N PRO A 44 -2.95 1.66 17.58
CA PRO A 44 -4.22 1.07 17.99
C PRO A 44 -5.43 1.97 17.81
N GLU A 45 -5.31 3.27 18.09
CA GLU A 45 -6.40 4.22 17.88
C GLU A 45 -6.78 4.33 16.40
N SER A 46 -5.78 4.36 15.51
CA SER A 46 -5.98 4.42 14.07
C SER A 46 -6.66 3.18 13.53
N VAL A 47 -6.21 2.00 13.96
CA VAL A 47 -6.79 0.69 13.59
C VAL A 47 -8.27 0.64 14.00
N ARG A 48 -8.57 0.93 15.26
CA ARG A 48 -9.96 0.89 15.76
C ARG A 48 -10.86 1.91 15.07
N ALA A 49 -10.36 3.14 14.85
CA ALA A 49 -11.16 4.19 14.23
C ALA A 49 -11.52 3.85 12.77
N ILE A 50 -10.59 3.29 12.01
CA ILE A 50 -10.82 2.91 10.60
C ILE A 50 -11.69 1.65 10.53
N ALA A 51 -11.45 0.65 11.39
CA ALA A 51 -12.30 -0.54 11.48
C ALA A 51 -13.76 -0.20 11.84
N ALA A 52 -13.98 0.77 12.75
CA ALA A 52 -15.33 1.22 13.13
C ALA A 52 -16.12 1.84 11.97
N LEU A 53 -15.45 2.29 10.91
CA LEU A 53 -16.06 2.77 9.66
C LEU A 53 -16.41 1.62 8.70
N GLY A 54 -16.12 0.36 9.06
CA GLY A 54 -16.42 -0.83 8.26
C GLY A 54 -15.38 -1.14 7.20
N HIS A 55 -14.18 -0.59 7.29
CA HIS A 55 -13.04 -0.93 6.46
C HIS A 55 -12.29 -2.14 7.04
N GLU A 56 -11.64 -2.89 6.17
CA GLU A 56 -10.73 -3.96 6.55
C GLU A 56 -9.39 -3.41 7.06
N ILE A 57 -8.81 -4.09 8.04
CA ILE A 57 -7.47 -3.80 8.55
C ILE A 57 -6.57 -5.00 8.26
N GLY A 58 -5.42 -4.74 7.64
CA GLY A 58 -4.40 -5.73 7.40
C GLY A 58 -3.02 -5.30 7.91
N TYR A 59 -2.08 -6.23 7.91
CA TYR A 59 -0.70 -5.97 8.27
C TYR A 59 0.15 -5.67 7.03
N HIS A 60 0.79 -4.48 7.00
CA HIS A 60 1.72 -4.05 5.96
C HIS A 60 3.13 -4.47 6.34
N TYR A 61 3.49 -5.71 6.03
CA TYR A 61 4.70 -6.34 6.52
C TYR A 61 5.97 -5.91 5.75
N GLU A 62 7.09 -5.77 6.50
CA GLU A 62 8.42 -5.45 5.95
C GLU A 62 9.55 -6.24 6.63
N ASP A 63 9.20 -7.40 7.16
CA ASP A 63 10.01 -8.19 8.09
C ASP A 63 11.31 -8.71 7.50
N MET A 64 11.33 -9.12 6.22
CA MET A 64 12.57 -9.50 5.53
C MET A 64 13.56 -8.33 5.46
N SER A 65 13.06 -7.13 5.24
CA SER A 65 13.88 -5.90 5.22
C SER A 65 14.42 -5.55 6.60
N LEU A 66 13.58 -5.62 7.63
CA LEU A 66 13.95 -5.33 9.03
C LEU A 66 14.93 -6.36 9.60
N CYS A 67 14.76 -7.63 9.21
CA CYS A 67 15.60 -8.73 9.67
C CYS A 67 16.79 -9.03 8.75
N ASN A 68 17.15 -8.10 7.84
CA ASN A 68 18.29 -8.22 6.93
C ASN A 68 18.31 -9.54 6.13
N GLY A 69 17.14 -10.02 5.71
CA GLY A 69 16.96 -11.21 4.89
C GLY A 69 17.04 -12.53 5.66
N ASN A 70 17.09 -12.50 6.99
CA ASN A 70 17.02 -13.73 7.80
C ASN A 70 15.56 -14.17 7.93
N ALA A 71 15.18 -15.22 7.20
CA ALA A 71 13.79 -15.66 7.11
C ALA A 71 13.21 -16.15 8.45
N GLU A 72 14.00 -16.83 9.29
CA GLU A 72 13.54 -17.31 10.60
C GLU A 72 13.23 -16.14 11.54
N LYS A 73 14.14 -15.16 11.61
CA LYS A 73 13.91 -13.94 12.40
C LYS A 73 12.75 -13.12 11.85
N ALA A 74 12.65 -13.02 10.53
CA ALA A 74 11.56 -12.30 9.87
C ALA A 74 10.21 -12.96 10.15
N TYR A 75 10.13 -14.30 10.14
CA TYR A 75 8.90 -15.02 10.45
C TYR A 75 8.49 -14.84 11.92
N SER A 76 9.44 -14.95 12.86
CA SER A 76 9.18 -14.71 14.28
C SER A 76 8.73 -13.26 14.54
N HIS A 77 9.35 -12.29 13.89
CA HIS A 77 8.97 -10.89 13.97
C HIS A 77 7.58 -10.64 13.39
N PHE A 78 7.31 -11.20 12.20
CA PHE A 78 6.01 -11.13 11.53
C PHE A 78 4.88 -11.70 12.41
N THR A 79 5.05 -12.90 12.95
CA THR A 79 4.02 -13.55 13.80
C THR A 79 3.73 -12.74 15.06
N SER A 80 4.76 -12.19 15.71
CA SER A 80 4.59 -11.32 16.88
C SER A 80 3.77 -10.06 16.56
N TRP A 81 4.03 -9.43 15.41
CA TRP A 81 3.27 -8.27 14.99
C TRP A 81 1.87 -8.62 14.50
N LEU A 82 1.68 -9.75 13.85
CA LEU A 82 0.36 -10.24 13.47
C LEU A 82 -0.52 -10.47 14.71
N GLU A 83 0.03 -11.09 15.75
CA GLU A 83 -0.66 -11.26 17.04
C GLU A 83 -1.00 -9.91 17.68
N TYR A 84 -0.06 -8.95 17.66
CA TYR A 84 -0.31 -7.61 18.16
C TYR A 84 -1.46 -6.93 17.42
N PHE A 85 -1.53 -6.99 16.09
CA PHE A 85 -2.64 -6.45 15.32
C PHE A 85 -3.94 -7.17 15.62
N ARG A 86 -3.91 -8.50 15.77
CA ARG A 86 -5.08 -9.33 16.07
C ARG A 86 -5.69 -9.07 17.45
N TYR A 87 -4.94 -8.48 18.35
CA TYR A 87 -5.49 -7.97 19.61
C TYR A 87 -6.51 -6.82 19.40
N TYR A 88 -6.40 -6.08 18.32
CA TYR A 88 -7.26 -4.93 18.01
C TYR A 88 -8.27 -5.19 16.91
N TYR A 89 -7.98 -6.08 15.98
CA TYR A 89 -8.80 -6.39 14.82
C TYR A 89 -8.50 -7.81 14.32
N ALA A 90 -9.52 -8.54 13.84
CA ALA A 90 -9.35 -9.87 13.25
C ALA A 90 -8.67 -9.76 11.87
N VAL A 91 -7.33 -9.64 11.86
CA VAL A 91 -6.54 -9.51 10.63
C VAL A 91 -6.58 -10.82 9.85
N GLU A 92 -7.10 -10.77 8.63
CA GLU A 92 -7.23 -11.90 7.71
C GLU A 92 -6.38 -11.74 6.45
N THR A 93 -5.97 -10.50 6.11
CA THR A 93 -5.10 -10.24 4.95
C THR A 93 -3.85 -9.47 5.34
N ILE A 94 -2.82 -9.62 4.51
CA ILE A 94 -1.54 -8.94 4.65
C ILE A 94 -1.15 -8.33 3.31
N CYS A 95 -0.26 -7.35 3.32
CA CYS A 95 0.27 -6.75 2.10
C CYS A 95 1.73 -6.36 2.32
N MET A 96 2.61 -6.71 1.38
CA MET A 96 4.02 -6.40 1.51
C MET A 96 4.30 -4.90 1.41
N HIS A 97 5.19 -4.37 2.26
CA HIS A 97 5.79 -3.06 2.05
C HIS A 97 6.94 -3.15 1.05
N GLY A 98 6.94 -2.28 0.05
CA GLY A 98 7.91 -2.31 -1.04
C GLY A 98 9.36 -2.05 -0.63
N SER A 99 9.61 -1.42 0.54
CA SER A 99 10.95 -1.15 1.10
C SER A 99 11.99 -0.77 0.04
N PRO A 100 11.83 0.35 -0.68
CA PRO A 100 12.58 0.63 -1.92
C PRO A 100 14.09 0.77 -1.73
N THR A 101 14.57 1.00 -0.51
CA THR A 101 15.98 1.09 -0.15
C THR A 101 16.58 -0.24 0.32
N SER A 102 15.75 -1.24 0.57
CA SER A 102 16.19 -2.59 0.96
C SER A 102 16.59 -3.41 -0.26
N LYS A 103 17.61 -4.24 -0.14
CA LYS A 103 17.95 -5.26 -1.14
C LYS A 103 17.06 -6.51 -1.04
N TYR A 104 16.34 -6.68 0.07
CA TYR A 104 15.48 -7.82 0.33
C TYR A 104 14.04 -7.52 -0.11
N ASP A 105 13.39 -8.47 -0.77
CA ASP A 105 11.96 -8.42 -1.04
C ASP A 105 11.20 -9.05 0.13
N ASN A 106 10.21 -8.34 0.65
CA ASN A 106 9.44 -8.83 1.79
C ASN A 106 8.59 -10.06 1.45
N LYS A 107 8.17 -10.22 0.20
CA LYS A 107 7.47 -11.42 -0.28
C LYS A 107 8.30 -12.70 -0.22
N ASP A 108 9.63 -12.57 -0.19
CA ASP A 108 10.53 -13.73 -0.11
C ASP A 108 10.36 -14.54 1.18
N LEU A 109 9.74 -13.97 2.21
CA LEU A 109 9.36 -14.69 3.42
C LEU A 109 8.50 -15.90 3.10
N TRP A 110 7.57 -15.75 2.18
CA TRP A 110 6.60 -16.77 1.78
C TRP A 110 7.14 -17.81 0.79
N LYS A 111 8.41 -17.75 0.45
CA LYS A 111 9.12 -18.85 -0.23
C LYS A 111 9.50 -19.96 0.75
N THR A 112 9.61 -19.63 2.04
CA THR A 112 10.01 -20.55 3.11
C THR A 112 8.85 -20.95 4.01
N TYR A 113 7.91 -20.05 4.23
CA TYR A 113 6.75 -20.22 5.11
C TYR A 113 5.45 -20.03 4.34
N ASP A 114 4.35 -20.58 4.85
CA ASP A 114 3.01 -20.36 4.30
C ASP A 114 2.19 -19.48 5.27
N TYR A 115 1.83 -18.27 4.83
CA TYR A 115 0.98 -17.39 5.62
C TYR A 115 -0.43 -17.95 5.85
N LYS A 116 -0.90 -18.89 5.01
CA LYS A 116 -2.20 -19.56 5.17
C LYS A 116 -2.25 -20.41 6.43
N GLU A 117 -1.11 -20.97 6.88
CA GLU A 117 -1.00 -21.70 8.16
C GLU A 117 -1.25 -20.79 9.37
N LEU A 118 -1.11 -19.48 9.20
CA LEU A 118 -1.43 -18.47 10.21
C LEU A 118 -2.89 -18.01 10.15
N GLY A 119 -3.74 -18.66 9.34
CA GLY A 119 -5.15 -18.28 9.14
C GLY A 119 -5.33 -16.98 8.35
N LEU A 120 -4.34 -16.62 7.53
CA LEU A 120 -4.44 -15.51 6.59
C LEU A 120 -4.99 -16.02 5.26
N ILE A 121 -5.92 -15.28 4.66
CA ILE A 121 -6.64 -15.69 3.45
C ILE A 121 -6.06 -15.06 2.17
N GLY A 122 -5.23 -14.02 2.28
CA GLY A 122 -4.67 -13.39 1.09
C GLY A 122 -3.55 -12.38 1.33
N GLU A 123 -2.70 -12.30 0.30
CA GLU A 123 -1.71 -11.25 0.06
C GLU A 123 -1.91 -10.72 -1.37
N PRO A 124 -2.29 -9.44 -1.55
CA PRO A 124 -2.74 -8.93 -2.85
C PRO A 124 -1.78 -9.12 -4.02
N TYR A 125 -0.46 -9.07 -3.77
CA TYR A 125 0.53 -9.27 -4.84
C TYR A 125 0.82 -10.73 -5.16
N LEU A 126 0.35 -11.68 -4.34
CA LEU A 126 0.56 -13.12 -4.53
C LEU A 126 -0.71 -13.83 -4.96
N ASP A 127 -1.89 -13.39 -4.48
CA ASP A 127 -3.15 -14.09 -4.68
C ASP A 127 -4.07 -13.44 -5.72
N THR A 128 -3.78 -12.21 -6.17
CA THR A 128 -4.59 -11.55 -7.21
C THR A 128 -4.24 -12.09 -8.59
N ASP A 129 -5.25 -12.51 -9.35
CA ASP A 129 -5.08 -12.84 -10.76
C ASP A 129 -5.02 -11.56 -11.61
N PHE A 130 -3.81 -11.10 -11.88
CA PHE A 130 -3.58 -9.91 -12.68
C PHE A 130 -3.81 -10.12 -14.19
N SER A 131 -4.20 -11.32 -14.63
CA SER A 131 -4.73 -11.50 -16.00
C SER A 131 -6.12 -10.91 -16.16
N ASP A 132 -6.90 -10.80 -15.07
CA ASP A 132 -8.25 -10.26 -14.98
C ASP A 132 -8.32 -8.91 -14.27
N VAL A 133 -7.39 -8.63 -13.35
CA VAL A 133 -7.37 -7.43 -12.53
C VAL A 133 -6.28 -6.46 -12.98
N PHE A 134 -6.69 -5.28 -13.43
CA PHE A 134 -5.77 -4.19 -13.75
C PHE A 134 -5.24 -3.51 -12.48
N TYR A 135 -3.94 -3.19 -12.43
CA TYR A 135 -3.31 -2.61 -11.26
C TYR A 135 -2.95 -1.14 -11.44
N LEU A 136 -3.37 -0.32 -10.48
CA LEU A 136 -3.01 1.09 -10.36
C LEU A 136 -2.36 1.39 -9.01
N THR A 137 -1.38 2.29 -8.99
CA THR A 137 -0.76 2.76 -7.74
C THR A 137 -0.46 4.26 -7.81
N ASP A 138 -0.59 4.96 -6.66
CA ASP A 138 -0.15 6.36 -6.52
C ASP A 138 1.34 6.48 -6.19
N THR A 139 2.11 5.39 -6.26
CA THR A 139 3.55 5.39 -6.02
C THR A 139 4.25 6.33 -6.99
N GLY A 140 5.03 7.24 -6.41
CA GLY A 140 5.69 8.29 -7.20
C GLY A 140 4.76 9.39 -7.70
N ARG A 141 3.46 9.38 -7.31
CA ARG A 141 2.39 10.21 -7.90
C ARG A 141 2.19 9.95 -9.40
N CYS A 142 2.52 8.73 -9.84
CA CYS A 142 2.31 8.25 -11.19
C CYS A 142 1.49 6.98 -11.10
N TRP A 143 0.23 7.03 -11.54
CA TRP A 143 -0.76 5.98 -11.30
C TRP A 143 -0.42 4.62 -11.91
N ASP A 144 0.39 4.57 -12.93
CA ASP A 144 0.90 3.36 -13.56
C ASP A 144 2.24 2.86 -13.01
N GLY A 145 2.76 3.49 -11.96
CA GLY A 145 4.08 3.20 -11.42
C GLY A 145 5.24 3.50 -12.38
N TYR A 146 4.97 4.17 -13.48
CA TYR A 146 5.85 4.43 -14.62
C TYR A 146 7.25 4.89 -14.19
N GLN A 147 8.25 4.05 -14.45
CA GLN A 147 9.68 4.30 -14.22
C GLN A 147 10.09 4.69 -12.78
N VAL A 148 9.17 4.77 -11.83
CA VAL A 148 9.44 5.26 -10.47
C VAL A 148 9.11 4.27 -9.37
N SER A 149 8.34 3.22 -9.66
CA SER A 149 8.06 2.14 -8.71
C SER A 149 9.09 1.02 -8.86
N ARG A 150 9.66 0.58 -7.75
CA ARG A 150 10.56 -0.58 -7.75
C ARG A 150 9.82 -1.89 -7.54
N ARG A 151 8.83 -1.91 -6.64
CA ARG A 151 8.10 -3.12 -6.24
C ARG A 151 6.58 -3.00 -6.32
N ASP A 152 6.03 -1.77 -6.23
CA ASP A 152 4.59 -1.53 -6.41
C ASP A 152 4.25 -1.53 -7.90
N LYS A 153 4.43 -2.65 -8.55
CA LYS A 153 4.19 -2.88 -9.97
C LYS A 153 3.99 -4.37 -10.24
N ILE A 154 3.36 -4.71 -11.35
CA ILE A 154 3.14 -6.08 -11.81
C ILE A 154 3.87 -6.25 -13.15
N PRO A 155 5.17 -6.60 -13.13
CA PRO A 155 6.02 -6.56 -14.33
C PRO A 155 5.49 -7.42 -15.47
N ASP A 156 4.97 -8.60 -15.17
CA ASP A 156 4.51 -9.59 -16.16
C ASP A 156 3.32 -9.10 -17.00
N PHE A 157 2.59 -8.09 -16.50
CA PHE A 157 1.40 -7.53 -17.17
C PHE A 157 1.59 -6.08 -17.62
N GLN A 158 2.62 -5.37 -17.15
CA GLN A 158 2.80 -3.95 -17.43
C GLN A 158 2.89 -3.64 -18.95
N ASP A 159 3.63 -4.45 -19.69
CA ASP A 159 3.78 -4.26 -21.13
C ASP A 159 2.45 -4.48 -21.87
N LYS A 160 1.66 -5.47 -21.45
CA LYS A 160 0.34 -5.74 -22.01
C LYS A 160 -0.61 -4.58 -21.78
N TRP A 161 -0.64 -4.03 -20.55
CA TRP A 161 -1.47 -2.88 -20.20
C TRP A 161 -1.05 -1.62 -20.97
N THR A 162 0.25 -1.39 -21.10
CA THR A 162 0.80 -0.28 -21.91
C THR A 162 0.39 -0.41 -23.38
N ALA A 163 0.53 -1.60 -23.95
CA ALA A 163 0.12 -1.86 -25.35
C ALA A 163 -1.39 -1.70 -25.57
N ALA A 164 -2.21 -1.96 -24.53
CA ALA A 164 -3.65 -1.74 -24.54
C ALA A 164 -4.05 -0.27 -24.26
N GLY A 165 -3.10 0.65 -24.11
CA GLY A 165 -3.37 2.06 -23.79
C GLY A 165 -3.78 2.33 -22.35
N LEU A 166 -3.66 1.34 -21.46
CA LEU A 166 -3.98 1.47 -20.03
C LEU A 166 -2.81 2.08 -19.28
N THR A 167 -2.47 3.31 -19.62
CA THR A 167 -1.31 4.03 -19.05
C THR A 167 -1.70 5.46 -18.73
N TRP A 168 -1.78 5.79 -17.45
CA TRP A 168 -2.16 7.12 -16.97
C TRP A 168 -1.18 7.56 -15.88
N HIS A 169 -0.58 8.72 -16.10
CA HIS A 169 0.50 9.21 -15.24
C HIS A 169 0.02 10.13 -14.12
N THR A 170 -1.07 10.87 -14.36
CA THR A 170 -1.51 11.92 -13.45
C THR A 170 -2.92 11.67 -12.92
N THR A 171 -3.20 12.22 -11.74
CA THR A 171 -4.55 12.14 -11.15
C THR A 171 -5.63 12.80 -12.03
N PRO A 172 -5.42 13.97 -12.67
CA PRO A 172 -6.40 14.51 -13.60
C PRO A 172 -6.73 13.60 -14.78
N GLU A 173 -5.72 12.96 -15.39
CA GLU A 173 -5.94 11.97 -16.47
C GLU A 173 -6.79 10.80 -15.98
N LEU A 174 -6.45 10.24 -14.81
CA LEU A 174 -7.20 9.11 -14.24
C LEU A 174 -8.65 9.50 -13.92
N ILE A 175 -8.88 10.69 -13.37
CA ILE A 175 -10.24 11.19 -13.10
C ILE A 175 -11.05 11.29 -14.40
N GLU A 176 -10.45 11.77 -15.48
CA GLU A 176 -11.15 11.90 -16.76
C GLU A 176 -11.50 10.53 -17.34
N VAL A 177 -10.58 9.58 -17.27
CA VAL A 177 -10.78 8.18 -17.70
C VAL A 177 -11.93 7.52 -16.91
N ILE A 178 -11.97 7.75 -15.58
CA ILE A 178 -13.06 7.24 -14.73
C ILE A 178 -14.41 7.83 -15.16
N LYS A 179 -14.46 9.14 -15.41
CA LYS A 179 -15.70 9.80 -15.86
C LYS A 179 -16.20 9.30 -17.20
N GLN A 180 -15.28 8.92 -18.08
CA GLN A 180 -15.59 8.36 -19.39
C GLN A 180 -15.92 6.86 -19.36
N GLY A 181 -15.80 6.20 -18.20
CA GLY A 181 -16.05 4.78 -18.06
C GLY A 181 -15.05 3.89 -18.80
N LEU A 182 -13.81 4.35 -18.96
CA LEU A 182 -12.75 3.66 -19.72
C LEU A 182 -11.85 2.78 -18.85
N LEU A 183 -12.07 2.72 -17.53
CA LEU A 183 -11.36 1.76 -16.69
C LEU A 183 -11.84 0.32 -16.96
N PRO A 184 -10.94 -0.68 -16.88
CA PRO A 184 -11.33 -2.07 -16.84
C PRO A 184 -12.36 -2.35 -15.74
N ALA A 185 -13.15 -3.42 -15.89
CA ALA A 185 -14.19 -3.79 -14.92
C ALA A 185 -13.61 -4.15 -13.54
N HIS A 186 -12.45 -4.80 -13.55
CA HIS A 186 -11.74 -5.18 -12.32
C HIS A 186 -10.44 -4.38 -12.20
N VAL A 187 -10.33 -3.59 -11.15
CA VAL A 187 -9.16 -2.73 -10.90
C VAL A 187 -8.75 -2.83 -9.43
N MET A 188 -7.50 -3.14 -9.18
CA MET A 188 -6.87 -2.99 -7.87
C MET A 188 -6.18 -1.63 -7.80
N ILE A 189 -6.57 -0.79 -6.84
CA ILE A 189 -5.99 0.54 -6.66
C ILE A 189 -5.22 0.58 -5.34
N THR A 190 -3.90 0.71 -5.42
CA THR A 190 -3.05 0.92 -4.24
C THR A 190 -2.77 2.39 -4.04
N THR A 191 -3.15 2.93 -2.88
CA THR A 191 -2.88 4.32 -2.53
C THR A 191 -2.13 4.44 -1.20
N HIS A 192 -1.49 5.59 -1.01
CA HIS A 192 -0.73 5.94 0.17
C HIS A 192 -1.32 7.20 0.80
N PRO A 193 -2.31 7.10 1.69
CA PRO A 193 -3.06 8.25 2.23
C PRO A 193 -2.18 9.35 2.84
N GLN A 194 -1.00 9.02 3.36
CA GLN A 194 -0.06 10.02 3.87
C GLN A 194 0.40 11.06 2.85
N ARG A 195 0.21 10.80 1.54
CA ARG A 195 0.56 11.70 0.44
C ARG A 195 -0.57 12.65 0.07
N TRP A 196 -1.79 12.38 0.56
CA TRP A 196 -2.99 13.11 0.21
C TRP A 196 -3.36 14.12 1.30
N THR A 197 -3.72 15.33 0.90
CA THR A 197 -4.13 16.40 1.81
C THR A 197 -4.98 17.44 1.08
N ASN A 198 -5.96 17.99 1.78
CA ASN A 198 -6.78 19.11 1.29
C ASN A 198 -6.08 20.48 1.44
N ASN A 199 -4.90 20.51 2.05
CA ASN A 199 -4.10 21.72 2.17
C ASN A 199 -3.24 21.93 0.92
N ALA A 200 -3.53 22.96 0.13
CA ALA A 200 -2.85 23.23 -1.14
C ALA A 200 -1.33 23.44 -0.98
N ILE A 201 -0.88 24.07 0.12
CA ILE A 201 0.54 24.30 0.38
C ILE A 201 1.25 22.97 0.70
N LEU A 202 0.65 22.14 1.55
CA LEU A 202 1.20 20.82 1.89
C LEU A 202 1.19 19.89 0.67
N ASN A 203 0.15 19.95 -0.16
CA ASN A 203 0.07 19.18 -1.39
C ASN A 203 1.18 19.58 -2.37
N LYS A 204 1.42 20.87 -2.56
CA LYS A 204 2.50 21.37 -3.43
C LYS A 204 3.89 20.99 -2.91
N LYS A 205 4.08 21.05 -1.58
CA LYS A 205 5.32 20.59 -0.95
C LYS A 205 5.56 19.09 -1.20
N GLU A 206 4.55 18.26 -1.04
CA GLU A 206 4.64 16.81 -1.28
C GLU A 206 4.94 16.52 -2.76
N GLU A 207 4.32 17.26 -3.69
CA GLU A 207 4.58 17.15 -5.14
C GLU A 207 6.05 17.43 -5.47
N ILE A 208 6.61 18.53 -4.94
CA ILE A 208 8.03 18.88 -5.15
C ILE A 208 8.96 17.80 -4.56
N LEU A 209 8.70 17.38 -3.33
CA LEU A 209 9.50 16.33 -2.69
C LEU A 209 9.44 15.01 -3.46
N GLN A 210 8.26 14.64 -3.97
CA GLN A 210 8.11 13.43 -4.75
C GLN A 210 8.82 13.51 -6.10
N THR A 211 8.79 14.67 -6.75
CA THR A 211 9.53 14.91 -8.01
C THR A 211 11.04 14.70 -7.80
N ILE A 212 11.59 15.23 -6.71
CA ILE A 212 13.01 15.04 -6.37
C ILE A 212 13.30 13.54 -6.13
N LYS A 213 12.46 12.86 -5.33
CA LYS A 213 12.61 11.41 -5.06
C LYS A 213 12.54 10.59 -6.36
N ASN A 214 11.63 10.94 -7.27
CA ASN A 214 11.48 10.24 -8.54
C ASN A 214 12.71 10.44 -9.44
N SER A 215 13.30 11.64 -9.46
CA SER A 215 14.53 11.89 -10.19
C SER A 215 15.70 11.04 -9.69
N ILE A 216 15.83 10.93 -8.37
CA ILE A 216 16.84 10.04 -7.74
C ILE A 216 16.60 8.58 -8.09
N LYS A 217 15.33 8.12 -8.03
CA LYS A 217 14.97 6.72 -8.34
C LYS A 217 15.24 6.31 -9.80
N ARG A 218 15.18 7.27 -10.73
CA ARG A 218 15.51 7.02 -12.15
C ARG A 218 17.02 6.90 -12.40
N LEU A 219 17.85 7.38 -11.47
CA LEU A 219 19.32 7.29 -11.56
C LEU A 219 19.89 6.04 -10.88
N LEU A 220 19.08 5.32 -10.09
CA LEU A 220 19.41 4.07 -9.39
C LEU A 220 18.88 2.85 -10.15
#